data_5735afee6d954185ae3ca0e2499dac49
#
_entry.id   5735afee6d954185ae3ca0e2499dac49
#
_cell.length_a   1.000
_cell.length_b   1.000
_cell.length_c   1.000
_cell.angle_alpha   90.00
_cell.angle_beta   90.00
_cell.angle_gamma   90.00
#
_symmetry.space_group_name_H-M   'P 1'
#
loop_
_entity.id
_entity.type
_entity.pdbx_description
1 polymer ?
#
loop_
_entity_poly.entity_id
_entity_poly.type
_entity_poly.pdbx_seq_one_letter_code
_entity_poly.pdbx_strand_id
1 'polypeptide(L)'
;MDQRGVFWPMAFEATVPECRVIGEIPKDVFGGFYRNGPTQRRPARQGVETVFTTDGMVQGLILENGKATFRNRWTRTPKFVAEERAGQALFEWVDCSASDWTAWGLGDIVRNRYTEGLSHSTAMVNAFPFGDQVMAVGEQSGAPLALDPLTLETKGYPVWAGKLSAGMRPPVAYGDGNMSPHPKWDADTGLLYAWGYSDEPPYVTLHWVHADGAMQTRPLTEAPYATVAHDGWLTENYLILPFQQFTISRERANKGIGAYGWETDLPIMLALINRHDIDADITWITADIEPQYMMHMLSANEVDGTIKLDGPLFHRPPFQTFEMAEPGDPFIPFFQVSPSALGRWTVDLDKKAVRSEIVDDTMCELPKIDERFFGKPYRYGYLIGGHESDSRAGAMRMDTLICRDVRADSDLRFRLTESKHDAVLEPAFIPRTPDAAEGDGYLIVPISKFRDHLGEYQLFDTHDIAQGPIARIELPFHMGWTPHGHWMDFRTVDSISRSTLTLPVD
;
A
#
# COMPACT_ATOMS: atom_id res chain seq x y z
N MET A 1 17.60 5.53 -11.02
CA MET A 1 16.51 4.53 -11.01
C MET A 1 16.60 3.64 -12.23
N ASP A 2 16.47 2.32 -12.09
CA ASP A 2 16.36 1.43 -13.23
C ASP A 2 14.95 1.53 -13.83
N GLN A 3 14.79 2.28 -14.90
CA GLN A 3 13.51 2.46 -15.61
C GLN A 3 13.23 1.33 -16.59
N ARG A 4 13.49 0.07 -16.20
CA ARG A 4 13.25 -1.12 -17.01
C ARG A 4 12.18 -2.01 -16.37
N GLY A 5 11.55 -2.84 -17.19
CA GLY A 5 10.53 -3.78 -16.73
C GLY A 5 9.35 -3.06 -16.09
N VAL A 6 8.91 -3.48 -14.91
CA VAL A 6 7.74 -2.96 -14.20
C VAL A 6 7.87 -1.47 -13.82
N PHE A 7 9.10 -0.97 -13.68
CA PHE A 7 9.37 0.44 -13.38
C PHE A 7 9.44 1.35 -14.61
N TRP A 8 9.19 0.81 -15.80
CA TRP A 8 9.08 1.63 -17.00
C TRP A 8 7.91 2.61 -16.84
N PRO A 9 8.14 3.91 -16.94
CA PRO A 9 7.11 4.89 -16.68
C PRO A 9 5.98 4.82 -17.72
N MET A 10 4.77 4.86 -17.24
CA MET A 10 3.57 4.96 -18.06
C MET A 10 3.31 6.45 -18.34
N ALA A 11 3.98 6.99 -19.37
CA ALA A 11 4.08 8.43 -19.59
C ALA A 11 2.83 9.09 -20.22
N PHE A 12 1.66 8.45 -20.15
CA PHE A 12 0.42 8.95 -20.76
C PHE A 12 -0.81 8.58 -19.92
N GLU A 13 -1.84 9.40 -20.03
CA GLU A 13 -3.18 9.10 -19.52
C GLU A 13 -4.00 8.43 -20.62
N ALA A 14 -4.75 7.41 -20.28
CA ALA A 14 -5.59 6.66 -21.20
C ALA A 14 -6.99 6.44 -20.64
N THR A 15 -7.92 6.22 -21.54
CA THR A 15 -9.22 5.62 -21.28
C THR A 15 -9.45 4.53 -22.31
N VAL A 16 -9.69 3.31 -21.86
CA VAL A 16 -10.12 2.18 -22.69
C VAL A 16 -11.57 1.88 -22.32
N PRO A 17 -12.54 2.42 -23.07
CA PRO A 17 -13.95 2.41 -22.67
C PRO A 17 -14.58 1.02 -22.70
N GLU A 18 -14.02 0.10 -23.48
CA GLU A 18 -14.48 -1.28 -23.58
C GLU A 18 -13.25 -2.17 -23.80
N CYS A 19 -12.70 -2.68 -22.67
CA CYS A 19 -11.56 -3.57 -22.72
C CYS A 19 -11.92 -4.89 -23.38
N ARG A 20 -10.97 -5.52 -24.06
CA ARG A 20 -11.15 -6.87 -24.57
C ARG A 20 -11.27 -7.85 -23.40
N VAL A 21 -12.35 -8.63 -23.41
CA VAL A 21 -12.61 -9.68 -22.41
C VAL A 21 -12.54 -11.05 -23.09
N ILE A 22 -11.77 -11.95 -22.50
CA ILE A 22 -11.73 -13.38 -22.84
C ILE A 22 -12.36 -14.12 -21.67
N GLY A 23 -13.39 -14.91 -21.90
CA GLY A 23 -14.24 -15.48 -20.87
C GLY A 23 -15.42 -14.58 -20.57
N GLU A 24 -15.96 -14.62 -19.35
CA GLU A 24 -17.16 -13.88 -18.96
C GLU A 24 -16.97 -13.19 -17.60
N ILE A 25 -17.19 -11.88 -17.53
CA ILE A 25 -17.31 -11.15 -16.29
C ILE A 25 -18.73 -11.31 -15.75
N PRO A 26 -18.92 -11.82 -14.53
CA PRO A 26 -20.25 -11.95 -13.94
C PRO A 26 -20.98 -10.60 -13.87
N LYS A 27 -22.27 -10.59 -14.22
CA LYS A 27 -23.07 -9.35 -14.31
C LYS A 27 -23.38 -8.71 -12.97
N ASP A 28 -23.24 -9.46 -11.89
CA ASP A 28 -23.39 -9.00 -10.50
C ASP A 28 -22.13 -8.29 -9.99
N VAL A 29 -21.00 -8.40 -10.67
CA VAL A 29 -19.80 -7.61 -10.37
C VAL A 29 -20.05 -6.16 -10.81
N PHE A 30 -20.14 -5.27 -9.82
CA PHE A 30 -20.38 -3.86 -10.05
C PHE A 30 -19.53 -3.00 -9.12
N GLY A 31 -18.47 -2.38 -9.64
CA GLY A 31 -17.53 -1.60 -8.86
C GLY A 31 -16.29 -1.21 -9.62
N GLY A 32 -15.32 -0.70 -8.87
CA GLY A 32 -14.03 -0.29 -9.40
C GLY A 32 -12.86 -0.88 -8.61
N PHE A 33 -11.86 -1.39 -9.33
CA PHE A 33 -10.57 -1.75 -8.75
C PHE A 33 -9.58 -0.62 -9.01
N TYR A 34 -9.18 0.06 -7.93
CA TYR A 34 -8.28 1.21 -7.99
C TYR A 34 -6.92 0.84 -7.47
N ARG A 35 -5.89 1.24 -8.22
CA ARG A 35 -4.49 0.99 -7.89
C ARG A 35 -3.69 2.25 -8.11
N ASN A 36 -2.63 2.44 -7.34
CA ASN A 36 -1.78 3.61 -7.45
C ASN A 36 -0.32 3.22 -7.51
N GLY A 37 0.45 4.00 -8.22
CA GLY A 37 1.89 3.75 -8.29
C GLY A 37 2.68 4.93 -8.87
N PRO A 38 4.00 4.87 -8.67
CA PRO A 38 4.91 5.90 -9.15
C PRO A 38 5.04 5.86 -10.67
N THR A 39 4.98 7.04 -11.28
CA THR A 39 5.25 7.18 -12.71
C THR A 39 5.91 8.52 -12.97
N GLN A 40 7.06 8.49 -13.63
CA GLN A 40 7.81 9.72 -13.92
C GLN A 40 7.07 10.56 -14.97
N ARG A 41 6.67 11.76 -14.60
CA ARG A 41 6.10 12.73 -15.54
C ARG A 41 7.16 13.67 -16.11
N ARG A 42 8.05 14.17 -15.27
CA ARG A 42 9.13 15.08 -15.62
C ARG A 42 10.46 14.53 -15.15
N PRO A 43 11.53 14.54 -15.97
CA PRO A 43 12.84 14.13 -15.52
C PRO A 43 13.34 15.01 -14.37
N ALA A 44 13.99 14.39 -13.38
CA ALA A 44 14.60 15.12 -12.27
C ALA A 44 15.67 16.11 -12.78
N ARG A 45 15.74 17.28 -12.15
CA ARG A 45 16.69 18.34 -12.55
C ARG A 45 18.15 17.92 -12.36
N GLN A 46 18.44 17.11 -11.38
CA GLN A 46 19.81 16.70 -11.04
C GLN A 46 20.14 15.25 -11.46
N GLY A 47 19.26 14.61 -12.22
CA GLY A 47 19.46 13.22 -12.64
C GLY A 47 19.33 12.19 -11.52
N VAL A 48 19.04 12.64 -10.30
CA VAL A 48 18.75 11.79 -9.14
C VAL A 48 17.25 11.73 -8.96
N GLU A 49 16.65 10.60 -9.30
CA GLU A 49 15.24 10.37 -9.11
C GLU A 49 15.04 8.94 -8.65
N THR A 50 14.26 8.78 -7.60
CA THR A 50 13.88 7.47 -7.09
C THR A 50 12.44 7.18 -7.44
N VAL A 51 12.02 5.94 -7.27
CA VAL A 51 10.62 5.53 -7.41
C VAL A 51 9.70 6.44 -6.58
N PHE A 52 10.16 6.83 -5.38
CA PHE A 52 9.36 7.56 -4.40
C PHE A 52 9.30 9.09 -4.61
N THR A 53 10.11 9.65 -5.50
CA THR A 53 10.07 11.09 -5.83
C THR A 53 9.23 11.40 -7.07
N THR A 54 8.75 10.37 -7.77
CA THR A 54 7.92 10.50 -8.97
C THR A 54 6.46 10.80 -8.62
N ASP A 55 5.66 11.14 -9.62
CA ASP A 55 4.26 11.46 -9.43
C ASP A 55 3.39 10.20 -9.34
N GLY A 56 2.33 10.25 -8.57
CA GLY A 56 1.35 9.18 -8.46
C GLY A 56 0.42 9.12 -9.67
N MET A 57 0.21 7.91 -10.19
CA MET A 57 -0.77 7.64 -11.25
C MET A 57 -1.76 6.58 -10.79
N VAL A 58 -3.00 6.99 -10.60
CA VAL A 58 -4.08 6.06 -10.26
C VAL A 58 -4.58 5.36 -11.51
N GLN A 59 -4.73 4.05 -11.42
CA GLN A 59 -5.33 3.17 -12.43
C GLN A 59 -6.65 2.65 -11.86
N GLY A 60 -7.73 2.81 -12.62
CA GLY A 60 -9.07 2.32 -12.26
C GLY A 60 -9.60 1.37 -13.33
N LEU A 61 -10.00 0.18 -12.92
CA LEU A 61 -10.74 -0.77 -13.74
C LEU A 61 -12.17 -0.85 -13.23
N ILE A 62 -13.11 -0.30 -13.97
CA ILE A 62 -14.54 -0.32 -13.67
C ILE A 62 -15.17 -1.56 -14.32
N LEU A 63 -15.81 -2.39 -13.49
CA LEU A 63 -16.56 -3.57 -13.93
C LEU A 63 -18.06 -3.31 -13.75
N GLU A 64 -18.80 -3.42 -14.84
CA GLU A 64 -20.25 -3.18 -14.87
C GLU A 64 -20.92 -3.97 -15.99
N ASN A 65 -22.02 -4.65 -15.67
CA ASN A 65 -22.87 -5.36 -16.65
C ASN A 65 -22.08 -6.33 -17.57
N GLY A 66 -21.05 -6.99 -17.04
CA GLY A 66 -20.20 -7.93 -17.79
C GLY A 66 -19.17 -7.24 -18.70
N LYS A 67 -18.98 -5.93 -18.57
CA LYS A 67 -18.01 -5.12 -19.32
C LYS A 67 -16.93 -4.55 -18.39
N ALA A 68 -15.80 -4.17 -18.99
CA ALA A 68 -14.70 -3.53 -18.29
C ALA A 68 -14.30 -2.23 -18.98
N THR A 69 -14.13 -1.18 -18.19
CA THR A 69 -13.58 0.12 -18.63
C THR A 69 -12.34 0.42 -17.81
N PHE A 70 -11.22 0.69 -18.47
CA PHE A 70 -9.98 1.09 -17.80
C PHE A 70 -9.72 2.58 -17.94
N ARG A 71 -9.18 3.20 -16.89
CA ARG A 71 -8.63 4.55 -16.90
C ARG A 71 -7.36 4.61 -16.07
N ASN A 72 -6.44 5.48 -16.49
CA ASN A 72 -5.34 5.92 -15.64
C ASN A 72 -5.20 7.44 -15.70
N ARG A 73 -4.94 8.06 -14.53
CA ARG A 73 -4.75 9.51 -14.41
C ARG A 73 -3.67 9.81 -13.38
N TRP A 74 -2.81 10.79 -13.67
CA TRP A 74 -1.98 11.36 -12.64
C TRP A 74 -2.82 12.04 -11.58
N THR A 75 -2.47 11.82 -10.32
CA THR A 75 -3.02 12.60 -9.22
C THR A 75 -2.51 14.04 -9.34
N ARG A 76 -3.42 15.00 -9.48
CA ARG A 76 -3.09 16.43 -9.65
C ARG A 76 -2.68 17.05 -8.33
N THR A 77 -1.54 16.61 -7.77
CA THR A 77 -0.96 17.19 -6.56
C THR A 77 -0.50 18.63 -6.82
N PRO A 78 -0.31 19.48 -5.78
CA PRO A 78 0.28 20.83 -5.96
C PRO A 78 1.64 20.78 -6.68
N LYS A 79 2.49 19.78 -6.35
CA LYS A 79 3.76 19.51 -7.04
C LYS A 79 3.51 19.27 -8.54
N PHE A 80 2.68 18.29 -8.87
CA PHE A 80 2.39 17.94 -10.27
C PHE A 80 1.89 19.16 -11.08
N VAL A 81 0.92 19.90 -10.53
CA VAL A 81 0.33 21.06 -11.22
C VAL A 81 1.38 22.17 -11.45
N ALA A 82 2.23 22.42 -10.47
CA ALA A 82 3.28 23.43 -10.61
C ALA A 82 4.32 23.03 -11.67
N GLU A 83 4.73 21.77 -11.69
CA GLU A 83 5.70 21.22 -12.65
C GLU A 83 5.14 21.13 -14.07
N GLU A 84 3.85 20.78 -14.23
CA GLU A 84 3.16 20.81 -15.53
C GLU A 84 3.13 22.24 -16.10
N ARG A 85 2.80 23.24 -15.28
CA ARG A 85 2.80 24.66 -15.71
C ARG A 85 4.20 25.15 -16.07
N ALA A 86 5.22 24.69 -15.36
CA ALA A 86 6.61 25.07 -15.62
C ALA A 86 7.23 24.31 -16.81
N GLY A 87 6.62 23.18 -17.22
CA GLY A 87 7.18 22.29 -18.25
C GLY A 87 8.45 21.54 -17.83
N GLN A 88 8.81 21.57 -16.54
CA GLN A 88 10.02 20.97 -15.98
C GLN A 88 9.81 20.61 -14.50
N ALA A 89 10.65 19.71 -13.95
CA ALA A 89 10.72 19.47 -12.52
C ALA A 89 11.13 20.74 -11.76
N LEU A 90 10.46 21.04 -10.66
CA LEU A 90 10.72 22.21 -9.81
C LEU A 90 11.24 21.83 -8.43
N PHE A 91 10.81 20.66 -7.91
CA PHE A 91 11.22 20.18 -6.62
C PHE A 91 12.61 19.54 -6.71
N GLU A 92 13.47 19.92 -5.80
CA GLU A 92 14.81 19.37 -5.66
C GLU A 92 14.85 18.56 -4.37
N TRP A 93 15.13 17.28 -4.51
CA TRP A 93 15.29 16.38 -3.36
C TRP A 93 16.73 16.50 -2.88
N VAL A 94 16.92 16.50 -1.56
CA VAL A 94 18.27 16.49 -0.99
C VAL A 94 19.00 15.26 -1.49
N ASP A 95 20.13 15.47 -2.13
CA ASP A 95 21.02 14.39 -2.54
C ASP A 95 21.60 13.73 -1.27
N CYS A 96 21.00 12.63 -0.88
CA CYS A 96 21.63 11.74 0.07
C CYS A 96 22.37 10.68 -0.73
N SER A 97 23.56 11.03 -1.12
CA SER A 97 24.45 10.27 -2.01
C SER A 97 24.78 8.85 -1.55
N ALA A 98 24.37 8.45 -0.38
CA ALA A 98 24.61 7.10 0.17
C ALA A 98 23.38 6.19 0.09
N SER A 99 22.17 6.71 -0.16
CA SER A 99 20.99 5.86 -0.40
C SER A 99 19.96 6.62 -1.19
N ASP A 100 19.46 6.02 -2.27
CA ASP A 100 18.35 6.54 -3.09
C ASP A 100 17.00 6.65 -2.33
N TRP A 101 17.02 6.42 -1.02
CA TRP A 101 15.85 6.21 -0.15
C TRP A 101 15.40 7.45 0.63
N THR A 102 16.04 8.60 0.47
CA THR A 102 15.58 9.87 1.06
C THR A 102 14.24 10.34 0.53
N ALA A 103 13.78 9.68 -0.46
CA ALA A 103 12.54 9.97 -1.15
C ALA A 103 11.26 9.62 -0.41
N TRP A 104 11.32 8.95 0.72
CA TRP A 104 10.16 8.60 1.53
C TRP A 104 9.59 9.81 2.32
N GLY A 105 9.67 11.01 1.74
CA GLY A 105 9.09 12.22 2.31
C GLY A 105 9.84 12.83 3.49
N LEU A 106 10.92 12.20 3.94
CA LEU A 106 11.77 12.71 5.02
C LEU A 106 12.92 13.58 4.53
N GLY A 107 13.20 13.57 3.24
CA GLY A 107 14.18 14.47 2.66
C GLY A 107 13.72 15.90 2.84
N ASP A 108 14.60 16.75 3.38
CA ASP A 108 14.38 18.17 3.28
C ASP A 108 14.40 18.51 1.79
N ILE A 109 13.24 18.88 1.28
CA ILE A 109 13.13 19.39 -0.07
C ILE A 109 13.82 20.74 -0.06
N VAL A 110 14.77 20.93 -0.97
CA VAL A 110 15.35 22.25 -1.17
C VAL A 110 14.25 23.15 -1.73
N ARG A 111 13.66 23.95 -0.85
CA ARG A 111 12.64 24.92 -1.24
C ARG A 111 13.28 26.06 -2.01
N ASN A 112 12.66 26.42 -3.08
CA ASN A 112 13.05 27.57 -3.91
C ASN A 112 11.82 28.45 -4.14
N ARG A 113 12.02 29.61 -4.78
CA ARG A 113 10.94 30.59 -5.02
C ARG A 113 9.71 30.03 -5.77
N TYR A 114 9.82 28.87 -6.41
CA TYR A 114 8.74 28.25 -7.17
C TYR A 114 8.01 27.17 -6.37
N THR A 115 8.63 26.66 -5.30
CA THR A 115 8.11 25.57 -4.48
C THR A 115 7.78 26.01 -3.06
N GLU A 116 8.08 27.27 -2.70
CA GLU A 116 7.72 27.83 -1.39
C GLU A 116 6.21 27.80 -1.19
N GLY A 117 5.76 27.26 -0.05
CA GLY A 117 4.34 27.16 0.29
C GLY A 117 3.55 26.09 -0.51
N LEU A 118 4.20 25.30 -1.38
CA LEU A 118 3.55 24.20 -2.07
C LEU A 118 3.80 22.86 -1.36
N SER A 119 2.78 22.03 -1.27
CA SER A 119 2.95 20.63 -0.85
C SER A 119 3.81 19.89 -1.88
N HIS A 120 4.71 19.05 -1.36
CA HIS A 120 5.57 18.18 -2.17
C HIS A 120 4.97 16.80 -2.40
N SER A 121 3.70 16.59 -1.99
CA SER A 121 3.04 15.30 -2.08
C SER A 121 3.18 14.68 -3.47
N THR A 122 3.58 13.43 -3.50
CA THR A 122 3.63 12.61 -4.72
C THR A 122 2.39 11.74 -4.87
N ALA A 123 1.70 11.42 -3.76
CA ALA A 123 0.48 10.61 -3.70
C ALA A 123 0.57 9.33 -4.55
N MET A 124 1.68 8.55 -4.43
CA MET A 124 2.07 7.56 -5.43
C MET A 124 2.11 6.11 -4.94
N VAL A 125 1.62 5.81 -3.71
CA VAL A 125 1.74 4.47 -3.12
C VAL A 125 0.43 3.69 -3.16
N ASN A 126 -0.66 4.23 -2.64
CA ASN A 126 -1.92 3.50 -2.49
C ASN A 126 -3.11 4.32 -2.99
N ALA A 127 -4.16 3.61 -3.43
CA ALA A 127 -5.46 4.18 -3.78
C ALA A 127 -6.55 3.36 -3.09
N PHE A 128 -7.23 3.93 -2.09
CA PHE A 128 -8.24 3.24 -1.29
C PHE A 128 -9.59 3.98 -1.31
N PRO A 129 -10.72 3.27 -1.22
CA PRO A 129 -12.03 3.90 -1.15
C PRO A 129 -12.27 4.49 0.23
N PHE A 130 -12.86 5.69 0.27
CA PHE A 130 -13.37 6.30 1.50
C PHE A 130 -14.61 7.13 1.19
N GLY A 131 -15.75 6.75 1.74
CA GLY A 131 -17.04 7.31 1.34
C GLY A 131 -17.35 7.02 -0.13
N ASP A 132 -17.68 8.06 -0.88
CA ASP A 132 -17.97 8.00 -2.33
C ASP A 132 -16.76 8.35 -3.23
N GLN A 133 -15.56 8.41 -2.65
CA GLN A 133 -14.34 8.86 -3.30
C GLN A 133 -13.23 7.81 -3.23
N VAL A 134 -12.24 7.96 -4.08
CA VAL A 134 -10.98 7.22 -4.04
C VAL A 134 -9.90 8.15 -3.51
N MET A 135 -9.19 7.73 -2.47
CA MET A 135 -8.10 8.48 -1.86
C MET A 135 -6.76 8.01 -2.43
N ALA A 136 -6.01 8.89 -3.07
CA ALA A 136 -4.63 8.64 -3.48
C ALA A 136 -3.67 9.16 -2.41
N VAL A 137 -2.79 8.31 -1.92
CA VAL A 137 -1.84 8.62 -0.84
C VAL A 137 -0.45 8.13 -1.18
N GLY A 138 0.56 8.84 -0.69
CA GLY A 138 1.97 8.42 -0.72
C GLY A 138 2.48 8.05 0.66
N GLU A 139 3.65 7.44 0.71
CA GLU A 139 4.36 7.18 1.96
C GLU A 139 4.99 8.46 2.48
N GLN A 140 4.56 8.96 3.63
CA GLN A 140 5.12 10.16 4.27
C GLN A 140 5.25 11.40 3.37
N SER A 141 4.55 11.41 2.24
CA SER A 141 4.70 12.44 1.21
C SER A 141 3.55 13.44 1.17
N GLY A 142 2.77 13.52 2.24
CA GLY A 142 1.65 14.44 2.38
C GLY A 142 0.30 13.75 2.57
N ALA A 143 -0.73 14.57 2.72
CA ALA A 143 -2.10 14.12 2.91
C ALA A 143 -2.69 13.49 1.63
N PRO A 144 -3.63 12.56 1.75
CA PRO A 144 -4.28 11.95 0.60
C PRO A 144 -5.12 12.98 -0.18
N LEU A 145 -5.17 12.78 -1.50
CA LEU A 145 -6.06 13.53 -2.39
C LEU A 145 -7.25 12.66 -2.80
N ALA A 146 -8.43 13.29 -2.82
CA ALA A 146 -9.65 12.66 -3.27
C ALA A 146 -9.78 12.70 -4.80
N LEU A 147 -10.18 11.57 -5.38
CA LEU A 147 -10.47 11.43 -6.80
C LEU A 147 -11.91 10.95 -6.99
N ASP A 148 -12.50 11.36 -8.11
CA ASP A 148 -13.76 10.82 -8.57
C ASP A 148 -13.59 9.35 -9.00
N PRO A 149 -14.40 8.42 -8.48
CA PRO A 149 -14.20 7.00 -8.76
C PRO A 149 -14.46 6.61 -10.21
N LEU A 150 -15.30 7.35 -10.95
CA LEU A 150 -15.62 7.02 -12.34
C LEU A 150 -14.65 7.63 -13.33
N THR A 151 -14.20 8.87 -13.10
CA THR A 151 -13.36 9.62 -14.03
C THR A 151 -11.89 9.66 -13.65
N LEU A 152 -11.57 9.40 -12.38
CA LEU A 152 -10.27 9.62 -11.72
C LEU A 152 -9.83 11.10 -11.73
N GLU A 153 -10.77 12.01 -11.90
CA GLU A 153 -10.48 13.44 -11.74
C GLU A 153 -10.12 13.75 -10.30
N THR A 154 -9.00 14.41 -10.08
CA THR A 154 -8.58 14.86 -8.74
C THR A 154 -9.51 15.96 -8.26
N LYS A 155 -10.22 15.73 -7.16
CA LYS A 155 -11.14 16.70 -6.52
C LYS A 155 -10.42 17.64 -5.56
N GLY A 156 -9.24 17.25 -5.07
CA GLY A 156 -8.44 17.99 -4.11
C GLY A 156 -8.31 17.27 -2.77
N TYR A 157 -7.92 18.01 -1.74
CA TYR A 157 -7.79 17.45 -0.40
C TYR A 157 -9.16 17.30 0.28
N PRO A 158 -9.46 16.17 0.94
CA PRO A 158 -10.63 16.06 1.79
C PRO A 158 -10.51 17.03 2.99
N VAL A 159 -11.63 17.44 3.57
CA VAL A 159 -11.67 18.46 4.64
C VAL A 159 -10.78 18.10 5.84
N TRP A 160 -10.69 16.82 6.18
CA TRP A 160 -9.87 16.34 7.29
C TRP A 160 -8.36 16.32 7.00
N ALA A 161 -7.95 16.34 5.74
CA ALA A 161 -6.54 16.25 5.33
C ALA A 161 -5.67 17.37 5.91
N GLY A 162 -6.21 18.58 6.06
CA GLY A 162 -5.49 19.71 6.65
C GLY A 162 -5.24 19.59 8.16
N LYS A 163 -5.82 18.58 8.82
CA LYS A 163 -5.65 18.31 10.26
C LYS A 163 -4.66 17.17 10.52
N LEU A 164 -4.20 16.48 9.48
CA LEU A 164 -3.20 15.44 9.62
C LEU A 164 -1.88 16.03 10.14
N SER A 165 -1.22 15.29 11.02
CA SER A 165 0.06 15.67 11.58
C SER A 165 0.92 14.43 11.84
N ALA A 166 2.23 14.60 11.76
CA ALA A 166 3.20 13.65 12.27
C ALA A 166 4.42 14.41 12.79
N GLY A 167 4.87 14.07 13.97
CA GLY A 167 5.92 14.80 14.66
C GLY A 167 5.48 16.19 15.15
N MET A 168 6.41 16.96 15.68
CA MET A 168 6.15 18.30 16.24
C MET A 168 6.25 19.41 15.19
N ARG A 169 6.71 19.14 13.99
CA ARG A 169 6.84 20.16 12.95
C ARG A 169 5.48 20.53 12.38
N PRO A 170 5.14 21.81 12.35
CA PRO A 170 3.96 22.23 11.61
C PRO A 170 4.18 21.95 10.12
N PRO A 171 3.13 21.58 9.37
CA PRO A 171 3.22 21.40 7.94
C PRO A 171 3.67 22.73 7.28
N VAL A 172 4.59 22.63 6.31
CA VAL A 172 5.11 23.78 5.58
C VAL A 172 4.06 24.34 4.62
N ALA A 173 3.20 23.45 4.10
CA ALA A 173 2.10 23.81 3.23
C ALA A 173 0.84 23.00 3.57
N TYR A 174 -0.32 23.47 3.13
CA TYR A 174 -1.55 22.70 3.23
C TYR A 174 -1.41 21.37 2.49
N GLY A 175 -1.73 20.27 3.16
CA GLY A 175 -1.58 18.93 2.61
C GLY A 175 -0.21 18.28 2.84
N ASP A 176 0.73 18.93 3.55
CA ASP A 176 2.01 18.31 3.94
C ASP A 176 1.88 17.40 5.17
N GLY A 177 0.70 17.32 5.80
CA GLY A 177 0.46 16.42 6.93
C GLY A 177 0.59 14.96 6.49
N ASN A 178 1.42 14.20 7.19
CA ASN A 178 1.77 12.84 6.80
C ASN A 178 0.72 11.81 7.21
N MET A 179 0.58 10.78 6.37
CA MET A 179 -0.23 9.61 6.65
C MET A 179 0.48 8.38 6.10
N SER A 180 0.43 7.24 6.83
CA SER A 180 0.80 5.95 6.27
C SER A 180 -0.12 5.59 5.10
N PRO A 181 0.39 4.96 4.04
CA PRO A 181 -0.44 4.55 2.91
C PRO A 181 -1.32 3.31 3.21
N HIS A 182 -1.22 2.71 4.41
CA HIS A 182 -1.97 1.53 4.82
C HIS A 182 -3.01 1.78 5.92
N PRO A 183 -3.96 2.73 5.75
CA PRO A 183 -5.04 2.88 6.72
C PRO A 183 -5.85 1.60 6.80
N LYS A 184 -6.50 1.38 7.95
CA LYS A 184 -7.48 0.32 8.14
C LYS A 184 -8.85 0.95 8.32
N TRP A 185 -9.90 0.25 7.98
CA TRP A 185 -11.25 0.74 8.19
C TRP A 185 -12.16 -0.33 8.76
N ASP A 186 -13.15 0.14 9.46
CA ASP A 186 -14.25 -0.69 9.92
C ASP A 186 -15.38 -0.61 8.89
N ALA A 187 -15.67 -1.70 8.20
CA ALA A 187 -16.69 -1.74 7.18
C ALA A 187 -18.12 -1.52 7.71
N ASP A 188 -18.35 -1.79 9.01
CA ASP A 188 -19.68 -1.64 9.62
C ASP A 188 -19.96 -0.19 10.00
N THR A 189 -18.95 0.55 10.44
CA THR A 189 -19.09 1.96 10.89
C THR A 189 -18.56 2.98 9.91
N GLY A 190 -17.75 2.59 8.94
CA GLY A 190 -17.04 3.47 8.01
C GLY A 190 -15.93 4.29 8.68
N LEU A 191 -15.53 3.95 9.92
CA LEU A 191 -14.43 4.61 10.61
C LEU A 191 -13.09 4.20 9.99
N LEU A 192 -12.29 5.20 9.60
CA LEU A 192 -10.94 5.03 9.07
C LEU A 192 -9.91 5.21 10.19
N TYR A 193 -9.07 4.22 10.39
CA TYR A 193 -7.93 4.25 11.29
C TYR A 193 -6.68 4.55 10.48
N ALA A 194 -6.12 5.74 10.65
CA ALA A 194 -4.92 6.20 9.99
C ALA A 194 -3.88 6.63 11.01
N TRP A 195 -2.65 6.72 10.59
CA TRP A 195 -1.55 7.26 11.41
C TRP A 195 -0.50 7.88 10.51
N GLY A 196 0.20 8.85 11.04
CA GLY A 196 1.43 9.39 10.48
C GLY A 196 2.61 9.05 11.38
N TYR A 197 3.82 8.95 10.82
CA TYR A 197 5.03 8.74 11.60
C TYR A 197 6.14 9.73 11.24
N SER A 198 7.10 9.94 12.12
CA SER A 198 8.12 10.96 12.02
C SER A 198 9.44 10.53 12.66
N ASP A 199 10.52 11.17 12.27
CA ASP A 199 11.83 11.07 12.90
C ASP A 199 11.95 11.91 14.20
N GLU A 200 10.94 12.71 14.52
CA GLU A 200 10.88 13.53 15.74
C GLU A 200 9.68 13.15 16.63
N PRO A 201 9.81 13.26 17.97
CA PRO A 201 8.68 13.05 18.86
C PRO A 201 7.51 14.04 18.59
N PRO A 202 6.26 13.60 18.75
CA PRO A 202 5.86 12.22 18.91
C PRO A 202 6.10 11.47 17.61
N TYR A 203 6.78 10.33 17.70
CA TYR A 203 7.18 9.57 16.50
C TYR A 203 6.02 9.02 15.70
N VAL A 204 4.85 8.89 16.31
CA VAL A 204 3.61 8.45 15.66
C VAL A 204 2.45 9.32 16.13
N THR A 205 1.55 9.66 15.22
CA THR A 205 0.28 10.35 15.52
C THR A 205 -0.87 9.56 14.91
N LEU A 206 -1.86 9.23 15.71
CA LEU A 206 -3.07 8.53 15.30
C LEU A 206 -4.11 9.51 14.77
N HIS A 207 -4.87 9.10 13.78
CA HIS A 207 -5.99 9.84 13.20
C HIS A 207 -7.16 8.91 12.95
N TRP A 208 -8.27 9.10 13.63
CA TRP A 208 -9.51 8.37 13.41
C TRP A 208 -10.49 9.27 12.68
N VAL A 209 -10.78 8.91 11.44
CA VAL A 209 -11.59 9.72 10.53
C VAL A 209 -12.95 9.07 10.36
N HIS A 210 -14.00 9.75 10.79
CA HIS A 210 -15.38 9.31 10.62
C HIS A 210 -15.86 9.55 9.19
N ALA A 211 -16.89 8.80 8.77
CA ALA A 211 -17.45 8.90 7.43
C ALA A 211 -17.93 10.32 7.05
N ASP A 212 -18.33 11.13 8.03
CA ASP A 212 -18.71 12.54 7.84
C ASP A 212 -17.52 13.52 7.79
N GLY A 213 -16.28 13.00 7.89
CA GLY A 213 -15.04 13.76 7.88
C GLY A 213 -14.67 14.38 9.24
N ALA A 214 -15.42 14.10 10.33
CA ALA A 214 -14.94 14.40 11.66
C ALA A 214 -13.70 13.57 11.99
N MET A 215 -12.71 14.18 12.65
CA MET A 215 -11.45 13.50 12.94
C MET A 215 -11.03 13.70 14.39
N GLN A 216 -10.66 12.59 15.03
CA GLN A 216 -9.96 12.58 16.31
C GLN A 216 -8.47 12.35 16.06
N THR A 217 -7.62 12.98 16.85
CA THR A 217 -6.16 12.88 16.68
C THR A 217 -5.50 12.68 18.03
N ARG A 218 -4.57 11.72 18.12
CA ARG A 218 -3.76 11.48 19.31
C ARG A 218 -2.29 11.32 18.93
N PRO A 219 -1.40 12.23 19.36
CA PRO A 219 0.05 12.03 19.33
C PRO A 219 0.45 10.93 20.33
N LEU A 220 1.25 9.96 19.91
CA LEU A 220 1.80 8.93 20.80
C LEU A 220 3.06 9.45 21.48
N THR A 221 2.90 10.25 22.54
CA THR A 221 4.03 10.84 23.28
C THR A 221 4.88 9.81 24.01
N GLU A 222 4.33 8.62 24.27
CA GLU A 222 4.98 7.46 24.89
C GLU A 222 5.71 6.53 23.90
N ALA A 223 5.68 6.85 22.59
CA ALA A 223 6.35 6.05 21.57
C ALA A 223 7.86 5.95 21.86
N PRO A 224 8.44 4.74 21.82
CA PRO A 224 9.80 4.51 22.36
C PRO A 224 10.91 5.04 21.45
N TYR A 225 10.71 5.03 20.14
CA TYR A 225 11.69 5.47 19.14
C TYR A 225 11.03 5.69 17.77
N ALA A 226 11.75 6.35 16.88
CA ALA A 226 11.31 6.59 15.50
C ALA A 226 11.41 5.31 14.67
N THR A 227 10.29 4.67 14.39
CA THR A 227 10.18 3.51 13.51
C THR A 227 9.48 3.86 12.20
N VAL A 228 9.71 3.07 11.16
CA VAL A 228 8.90 3.10 9.95
C VAL A 228 7.59 2.35 10.23
N ALA A 229 6.60 3.08 10.72
CA ALA A 229 5.27 2.52 11.00
C ALA A 229 4.45 2.43 9.71
N HIS A 230 4.92 1.62 8.75
CA HIS A 230 4.37 1.54 7.39
C HIS A 230 2.96 0.95 7.37
N ASP A 231 2.75 -0.19 8.03
CA ASP A 231 1.47 -0.88 8.12
C ASP A 231 1.19 -1.32 9.57
N GLY A 232 -0.05 -1.78 9.84
CA GLY A 232 -0.52 -2.23 11.14
C GLY A 232 -1.66 -3.22 11.03
N TRP A 233 -2.05 -3.83 12.14
CA TRP A 233 -3.18 -4.75 12.22
C TRP A 233 -4.38 -4.11 12.91
N LEU A 234 -5.56 -4.54 12.51
CA LEU A 234 -6.81 -4.21 13.19
C LEU A 234 -7.44 -5.52 13.70
N THR A 235 -7.76 -5.55 15.02
CA THR A 235 -8.54 -6.63 15.66
C THR A 235 -9.90 -6.12 16.08
N GLU A 236 -10.69 -6.96 16.73
CA GLU A 236 -11.97 -6.53 17.30
C GLU A 236 -11.80 -5.43 18.35
N ASN A 237 -10.71 -5.45 19.13
CA ASN A 237 -10.49 -4.50 20.23
C ASN A 237 -9.33 -3.52 20.01
N TYR A 238 -8.40 -3.78 19.09
CA TYR A 238 -7.17 -3.01 18.97
C TYR A 238 -6.83 -2.62 17.53
N LEU A 239 -6.30 -1.42 17.38
CA LEU A 239 -5.33 -1.09 16.34
C LEU A 239 -3.94 -1.43 16.91
N ILE A 240 -3.16 -2.25 16.19
CA ILE A 240 -1.85 -2.69 16.64
C ILE A 240 -0.80 -2.15 15.69
N LEU A 241 0.09 -1.30 16.21
CA LEU A 241 1.21 -0.76 15.45
C LEU A 241 2.52 -1.41 15.94
N PRO A 242 3.29 -2.04 15.04
CA PRO A 242 4.59 -2.57 15.39
C PRO A 242 5.64 -1.48 15.34
N PHE A 243 6.40 -1.36 16.42
CA PHE A 243 7.65 -0.63 16.49
C PHE A 243 8.77 -1.62 16.20
N GLN A 244 9.21 -1.61 14.96
CA GLN A 244 10.23 -2.52 14.47
C GLN A 244 11.57 -1.79 14.36
N GLN A 245 12.63 -2.54 14.24
CA GLN A 245 14.02 -2.07 14.20
C GLN A 245 14.40 -1.33 12.91
N PHE A 246 13.46 -1.22 11.97
CA PHE A 246 13.60 -0.37 10.79
C PHE A 246 13.23 1.07 11.18
N THR A 247 14.26 1.89 11.34
CA THR A 247 14.15 3.23 11.94
C THR A 247 14.40 4.33 10.92
N ILE A 248 13.98 5.54 11.27
CA ILE A 248 14.24 6.74 10.50
C ILE A 248 14.99 7.77 11.33
N SER A 249 15.92 8.51 10.73
CA SER A 249 16.72 9.52 11.40
C SER A 249 17.20 10.61 10.46
N ARG A 250 16.80 11.83 10.76
CA ARG A 250 17.30 13.02 10.07
C ARG A 250 18.80 13.23 10.31
N GLU A 251 19.27 12.87 11.48
CA GLU A 251 20.70 12.97 11.78
C GLU A 251 21.53 12.11 10.82
N ARG A 252 21.09 10.88 10.54
CA ARG A 252 21.71 10.02 9.51
C ARG A 252 21.63 10.64 8.13
N ALA A 253 20.45 11.14 7.74
CA ALA A 253 20.24 11.82 6.46
C ALA A 253 21.19 13.01 6.30
N ASN A 254 21.28 13.87 7.32
CA ASN A 254 22.17 15.05 7.31
C ASN A 254 23.67 14.69 7.24
N LYS A 255 24.05 13.49 7.67
CA LYS A 255 25.41 12.96 7.53
C LYS A 255 25.67 12.32 6.15
N GLY A 256 24.66 12.29 5.27
CA GLY A 256 24.78 11.68 3.93
C GLY A 256 24.88 10.15 3.94
N ILE A 257 24.47 9.49 5.02
CA ILE A 257 24.50 8.01 5.16
C ILE A 257 23.12 7.37 5.06
N GLY A 258 22.10 8.14 4.61
CA GLY A 258 20.74 7.69 4.49
C GLY A 258 19.88 7.92 5.74
N ALA A 259 18.57 8.12 5.53
CA ALA A 259 17.63 8.34 6.62
C ALA A 259 17.23 7.03 7.33
N TYR A 260 17.23 5.92 6.61
CA TYR A 260 16.72 4.63 7.07
C TYR A 260 17.85 3.74 7.60
N GLY A 261 17.59 3.06 8.73
CA GLY A 261 18.55 2.19 9.39
C GLY A 261 17.90 0.90 9.89
N TRP A 262 18.69 -0.14 9.98
CA TRP A 262 18.32 -1.41 10.59
C TRP A 262 19.06 -1.57 11.92
N GLU A 263 18.40 -1.20 13.05
CA GLU A 263 19.01 -1.07 14.38
C GLU A 263 18.59 -2.23 15.28
N THR A 264 19.27 -3.36 15.14
CA THR A 264 18.91 -4.63 15.81
C THR A 264 19.06 -4.61 17.34
N ASP A 265 19.74 -3.62 17.90
CA ASP A 265 19.85 -3.42 19.35
C ASP A 265 18.57 -2.85 19.99
N LEU A 266 17.65 -2.30 19.18
CA LEU A 266 16.37 -1.85 19.66
C LEU A 266 15.42 -3.04 19.87
N PRO A 267 14.54 -3.02 20.89
CA PRO A 267 13.52 -4.05 21.04
C PRO A 267 12.44 -3.90 19.97
N ILE A 268 11.87 -5.02 19.50
CA ILE A 268 10.58 -4.98 18.80
C ILE A 268 9.49 -4.76 19.83
N MET A 269 8.63 -3.78 19.63
CA MET A 269 7.51 -3.48 20.52
C MET A 269 6.19 -3.38 19.76
N LEU A 270 5.12 -3.80 20.40
CA LEU A 270 3.76 -3.67 19.87
C LEU A 270 3.00 -2.64 20.69
N ALA A 271 2.44 -1.62 20.02
CA ALA A 271 1.49 -0.70 20.61
C ALA A 271 0.07 -1.21 20.35
N LEU A 272 -0.62 -1.70 21.39
CA LEU A 272 -2.02 -2.12 21.33
C LEU A 272 -2.88 -0.92 21.73
N ILE A 273 -3.49 -0.28 20.78
CA ILE A 273 -4.31 0.92 20.91
C ILE A 273 -5.77 0.51 20.91
N ASN A 274 -6.52 0.83 21.96
CA ASN A 274 -7.95 0.55 22.02
C ASN A 274 -8.68 1.25 20.85
N ARG A 275 -9.24 0.49 19.91
CA ARG A 275 -9.88 1.07 18.72
C ARG A 275 -11.23 1.73 19.00
N HIS A 276 -11.81 1.51 20.19
CA HIS A 276 -13.09 2.10 20.58
C HIS A 276 -12.92 3.39 21.42
N ASP A 277 -11.69 3.64 21.90
CA ASP A 277 -11.35 4.83 22.68
C ASP A 277 -9.91 5.25 22.38
N ILE A 278 -9.74 6.28 21.54
CA ILE A 278 -8.42 6.79 21.12
C ILE A 278 -7.60 7.33 22.30
N ASP A 279 -8.25 7.77 23.37
CA ASP A 279 -7.61 8.38 24.53
C ASP A 279 -7.29 7.36 25.65
N ALA A 280 -7.72 6.09 25.49
CA ALA A 280 -7.39 5.04 26.45
C ALA A 280 -5.88 4.77 26.51
N ASP A 281 -5.42 4.28 27.67
CA ASP A 281 -4.02 3.87 27.86
C ASP A 281 -3.61 2.81 26.85
N ILE A 282 -2.42 2.97 26.27
CA ILE A 282 -1.85 2.02 25.31
C ILE A 282 -1.20 0.87 26.06
N THR A 283 -1.54 -0.35 25.67
CA THR A 283 -0.82 -1.53 26.16
C THR A 283 0.42 -1.75 25.30
N TRP A 284 1.58 -1.55 25.88
CA TRP A 284 2.86 -1.84 25.26
C TRP A 284 3.33 -3.26 25.58
N ILE A 285 3.71 -4.00 24.55
CA ILE A 285 4.27 -5.36 24.68
C ILE A 285 5.63 -5.39 23.97
N THR A 286 6.68 -5.73 24.73
CA THR A 286 8.01 -5.98 24.16
C THR A 286 8.07 -7.42 23.67
N ALA A 287 8.44 -7.60 22.41
CA ALA A 287 8.63 -8.92 21.82
C ALA A 287 10.09 -9.37 22.02
N ASP A 288 10.27 -10.39 22.84
CA ASP A 288 11.58 -11.06 23.03
C ASP A 288 11.74 -12.14 21.94
N ILE A 289 12.01 -11.67 20.73
CA ILE A 289 12.19 -12.49 19.52
C ILE A 289 13.39 -11.96 18.72
N GLU A 290 13.99 -12.84 17.90
CA GLU A 290 15.08 -12.45 17.01
C GLU A 290 14.69 -11.28 16.08
N PRO A 291 15.66 -10.44 15.68
CA PRO A 291 15.42 -9.34 14.75
C PRO A 291 14.73 -9.80 13.46
N GLN A 292 13.59 -9.20 13.16
CA GLN A 292 12.78 -9.55 12.01
C GLN A 292 11.84 -8.39 11.66
N TYR A 293 11.31 -8.39 10.43
CA TYR A 293 10.53 -7.29 9.90
C TYR A 293 9.30 -7.79 9.15
N MET A 294 8.14 -7.24 9.45
CA MET A 294 6.94 -7.34 8.60
C MET A 294 6.68 -5.98 7.99
N MET A 295 6.56 -5.94 6.67
CA MET A 295 6.29 -4.70 5.93
C MET A 295 4.79 -4.51 5.73
N HIS A 296 4.14 -5.50 5.17
CA HIS A 296 2.70 -5.50 4.92
C HIS A 296 2.01 -6.53 5.82
N MET A 297 0.84 -6.17 6.34
CA MET A 297 0.11 -6.99 7.29
C MET A 297 -1.03 -7.72 6.57
N LEU A 298 -1.08 -9.06 6.70
CA LEU A 298 -2.17 -9.83 6.12
C LEU A 298 -3.46 -9.55 6.90
N SER A 299 -3.51 -9.95 8.16
CA SER A 299 -4.61 -9.67 9.09
C SER A 299 -4.27 -10.15 10.50
N ALA A 300 -5.25 -10.02 11.41
CA ALA A 300 -5.12 -10.48 12.79
C ALA A 300 -6.36 -11.23 13.25
N ASN A 301 -6.15 -12.20 14.14
CA ASN A 301 -7.22 -12.91 14.84
C ASN A 301 -7.04 -12.77 16.35
N GLU A 302 -8.06 -12.27 17.05
CA GLU A 302 -8.09 -12.11 18.51
C GLU A 302 -9.09 -13.10 19.10
N VAL A 303 -8.61 -14.03 19.92
CA VAL A 303 -9.43 -15.07 20.56
C VAL A 303 -8.88 -15.37 21.96
N ASP A 304 -9.73 -15.29 22.97
CA ASP A 304 -9.46 -15.74 24.35
C ASP A 304 -8.11 -15.22 24.92
N GLY A 305 -7.87 -13.90 24.82
CA GLY A 305 -6.65 -13.28 25.33
C GLY A 305 -5.38 -13.53 24.50
N THR A 306 -5.54 -14.13 23.34
CA THR A 306 -4.46 -14.38 22.39
C THR A 306 -4.72 -13.64 21.08
N ILE A 307 -3.70 -12.95 20.54
CA ILE A 307 -3.78 -12.32 19.23
C ILE A 307 -2.76 -12.99 18.30
N LYS A 308 -3.22 -13.44 17.15
CA LYS A 308 -2.36 -13.92 16.06
C LYS A 308 -2.26 -12.83 14.99
N LEU A 309 -1.05 -12.38 14.71
CA LEU A 309 -0.70 -11.34 13.77
C LEU A 309 0.02 -11.96 12.57
N ASP A 310 -0.63 -11.99 11.43
CA ASP A 310 -0.12 -12.67 10.23
C ASP A 310 0.37 -11.66 9.19
N GLY A 311 1.44 -12.02 8.47
CA GLY A 311 1.99 -11.22 7.37
C GLY A 311 3.28 -11.81 6.80
N PRO A 312 3.73 -11.30 5.63
CA PRO A 312 5.05 -11.62 5.10
C PRO A 312 6.16 -11.18 6.06
N LEU A 313 6.94 -12.13 6.53
CA LEU A 313 8.01 -11.95 7.51
C LEU A 313 9.37 -12.03 6.83
N PHE A 314 10.18 -11.02 7.04
CA PHE A 314 11.56 -10.89 6.56
C PHE A 314 12.55 -10.99 7.70
N HIS A 315 13.75 -11.51 7.45
CA HIS A 315 14.87 -11.46 8.41
C HIS A 315 15.42 -10.04 8.59
N ARG A 316 15.22 -9.18 7.61
CA ARG A 316 15.56 -7.74 7.60
C ARG A 316 14.69 -7.02 6.58
N PRO A 317 14.55 -5.69 6.63
CA PRO A 317 13.79 -4.95 5.62
C PRO A 317 14.25 -5.31 4.21
N PRO A 318 13.33 -5.44 3.24
CA PRO A 318 13.67 -5.73 1.84
C PRO A 318 14.30 -4.53 1.11
N PHE A 319 14.73 -3.54 1.86
CA PHE A 319 15.36 -2.31 1.37
C PHE A 319 16.83 -2.28 1.76
N GLN A 320 17.62 -1.54 0.98
CA GLN A 320 18.99 -1.24 1.35
C GLN A 320 18.97 -0.21 2.51
N THR A 321 19.61 -0.54 3.62
CA THR A 321 19.79 0.35 4.75
C THR A 321 21.25 0.78 4.84
N PHE A 322 21.57 1.78 5.68
CA PHE A 322 22.94 2.29 5.77
C PHE A 322 23.95 1.23 6.26
N GLU A 323 23.51 0.24 7.04
CA GLU A 323 24.39 -0.86 7.50
C GLU A 323 24.73 -1.84 6.36
N MET A 324 24.00 -1.80 5.26
CA MET A 324 24.16 -2.73 4.15
C MET A 324 24.83 -2.10 2.92
N ALA A 325 24.93 -0.77 2.90
CA ALA A 325 25.48 -0.03 1.78
C ALA A 325 26.91 0.44 2.11
N GLU A 326 27.89 -0.03 1.35
CA GLU A 326 29.21 0.61 1.30
C GLU A 326 29.17 1.74 0.27
N PRO A 327 29.95 2.81 0.48
CA PRO A 327 30.02 3.89 -0.50
C PRO A 327 30.38 3.39 -1.90
N GLY A 328 29.49 3.56 -2.85
CA GLY A 328 29.67 3.10 -4.23
C GLY A 328 29.04 1.74 -4.56
N ASP A 329 28.35 1.12 -3.63
CA ASP A 329 27.60 -0.11 -3.90
C ASP A 329 26.49 0.15 -4.94
N PRO A 330 26.29 -0.78 -5.89
CA PRO A 330 25.19 -0.68 -6.82
C PRO A 330 23.86 -0.83 -6.09
N PHE A 331 22.86 -0.08 -6.51
CA PHE A 331 21.49 -0.25 -6.04
C PHE A 331 21.03 -1.71 -6.22
N ILE A 332 20.65 -2.35 -5.12
CA ILE A 332 20.08 -3.70 -5.14
C ILE A 332 18.55 -3.55 -5.18
N PRO A 333 17.89 -4.06 -6.23
CA PRO A 333 16.43 -3.95 -6.35
C PRO A 333 15.70 -4.53 -5.13
N PHE A 334 14.50 -4.00 -4.87
CA PHE A 334 13.54 -4.53 -3.90
C PHE A 334 13.54 -6.06 -3.82
N PHE A 335 13.42 -6.62 -2.64
CA PHE A 335 13.30 -8.05 -2.35
C PHE A 335 14.52 -8.93 -2.64
N GLN A 336 15.53 -8.46 -3.33
CA GLN A 336 16.78 -9.24 -3.48
C GLN A 336 17.63 -9.24 -2.21
N VAL A 337 17.37 -8.30 -1.32
CA VAL A 337 18.10 -8.13 -0.06
C VAL A 337 17.67 -9.15 0.99
N SER A 338 16.39 -9.44 1.06
CA SER A 338 15.81 -10.39 2.01
C SER A 338 14.54 -11.01 1.45
N PRO A 339 14.47 -12.33 1.28
CA PRO A 339 13.23 -13.00 0.96
C PRO A 339 12.29 -12.97 2.17
N SER A 340 11.00 -12.93 1.92
CA SER A 340 9.95 -13.10 2.93
C SER A 340 9.48 -14.56 2.99
N ALA A 341 8.76 -14.87 4.06
CA ALA A 341 7.95 -16.08 4.22
C ALA A 341 6.65 -15.71 4.92
N LEU A 342 5.60 -16.50 4.82
CA LEU A 342 4.41 -16.22 5.63
C LEU A 342 4.72 -16.50 7.11
N GLY A 343 4.74 -15.43 7.90
CA GLY A 343 5.04 -15.50 9.33
C GLY A 343 3.83 -15.18 10.19
N ARG A 344 3.94 -15.54 11.44
CA ARG A 344 2.96 -15.24 12.48
C ARG A 344 3.65 -14.79 13.77
N TRP A 345 3.16 -13.70 14.33
CA TRP A 345 3.43 -13.35 15.73
C TRP A 345 2.20 -13.70 16.57
N THR A 346 2.40 -14.49 17.60
CA THR A 346 1.35 -14.83 18.57
C THR A 346 1.60 -14.06 19.85
N VAL A 347 0.67 -13.19 20.21
CA VAL A 347 0.68 -12.34 21.39
C VAL A 347 -0.19 -12.96 22.48
N ASP A 348 0.40 -13.24 23.64
CA ASP A 348 -0.31 -13.63 24.86
C ASP A 348 -0.51 -12.35 25.68
N LEU A 349 -1.75 -11.89 25.80
CA LEU A 349 -2.07 -10.62 26.47
C LEU A 349 -1.85 -10.69 27.98
N ASP A 350 -2.11 -11.83 28.61
CA ASP A 350 -1.95 -12.01 30.07
C ASP A 350 -0.47 -12.00 30.46
N LYS A 351 0.38 -12.66 29.67
CA LYS A 351 1.81 -12.74 29.92
C LYS A 351 2.58 -11.58 29.31
N LYS A 352 1.95 -10.78 28.46
CA LYS A 352 2.59 -9.74 27.64
C LYS A 352 3.80 -10.29 26.87
N ALA A 353 3.63 -11.43 26.24
CA ALA A 353 4.68 -12.16 25.55
C ALA A 353 4.34 -12.37 24.08
N VAL A 354 5.36 -12.36 23.22
CA VAL A 354 5.22 -12.58 21.78
C VAL A 354 6.06 -13.80 21.39
N ARG A 355 5.51 -14.65 20.53
CA ARG A 355 6.24 -15.73 19.85
C ARG A 355 6.16 -15.50 18.35
N SER A 356 7.23 -15.82 17.63
CA SER A 356 7.29 -15.78 16.18
C SER A 356 7.44 -17.17 15.62
N GLU A 357 6.74 -17.45 14.52
CA GLU A 357 6.83 -18.69 13.77
C GLU A 357 6.70 -18.44 12.26
N ILE A 358 7.32 -19.26 11.45
CA ILE A 358 7.08 -19.34 10.01
C ILE A 358 5.90 -20.31 9.80
N VAL A 359 4.84 -19.82 9.19
CA VAL A 359 3.63 -20.58 8.86
C VAL A 359 3.81 -21.33 7.54
N ASP A 360 4.45 -20.67 6.56
CA ASP A 360 4.78 -21.24 5.25
C ASP A 360 6.09 -20.59 4.77
N ASP A 361 7.06 -21.41 4.37
CA ASP A 361 8.40 -20.96 3.97
C ASP A 361 8.49 -20.50 2.51
N THR A 362 7.39 -20.55 1.78
CA THR A 362 7.32 -20.03 0.42
C THR A 362 7.40 -18.50 0.47
N MET A 363 8.28 -17.95 -0.37
CA MET A 363 8.37 -16.51 -0.53
C MET A 363 7.02 -15.93 -0.98
N CYS A 364 6.52 -14.95 -0.24
CA CYS A 364 5.25 -14.29 -0.54
C CYS A 364 5.25 -12.83 -0.11
N GLU A 365 4.41 -12.04 -0.75
CA GLU A 365 4.15 -10.62 -0.44
C GLU A 365 2.78 -10.20 -0.97
N LEU A 366 2.47 -8.89 -0.86
CA LEU A 366 1.22 -8.29 -1.33
C LEU A 366 0.00 -8.99 -0.73
N PRO A 367 -0.06 -9.06 0.62
CA PRO A 367 -1.13 -9.78 1.32
C PRO A 367 -2.45 -9.02 1.24
N LYS A 368 -3.53 -9.76 1.00
CA LYS A 368 -4.91 -9.25 0.99
C LYS A 368 -5.86 -10.19 1.70
N ILE A 369 -6.93 -9.63 2.22
CA ILE A 369 -8.11 -10.35 2.73
C ILE A 369 -9.38 -9.79 2.06
N ASP A 370 -10.52 -10.34 2.40
CA ASP A 370 -11.78 -9.64 2.24
C ASP A 370 -11.82 -8.45 3.21
N GLU A 371 -11.68 -7.23 2.70
CA GLU A 371 -11.49 -6.03 3.51
C GLU A 371 -12.70 -5.64 4.37
N ARG A 372 -13.87 -6.26 4.13
CA ARG A 372 -15.04 -6.19 5.02
C ARG A 372 -14.78 -6.86 6.39
N PHE A 373 -13.69 -7.65 6.47
CA PHE A 373 -13.24 -8.36 7.67
C PHE A 373 -12.07 -7.68 8.38
N PHE A 374 -11.69 -6.46 8.00
CA PHE A 374 -10.77 -5.68 8.82
C PHE A 374 -11.36 -5.51 10.24
N GLY A 375 -10.56 -5.85 11.26
CA GLY A 375 -10.99 -5.81 12.65
C GLY A 375 -11.95 -6.92 13.06
N LYS A 376 -12.13 -7.94 12.24
CA LYS A 376 -12.94 -9.15 12.54
C LYS A 376 -12.04 -10.39 12.42
N PRO A 377 -12.40 -11.52 13.08
CA PRO A 377 -11.73 -12.78 12.82
C PRO A 377 -11.81 -13.12 11.34
N TYR A 378 -10.66 -13.38 10.73
CA TYR A 378 -10.57 -13.74 9.30
C TYR A 378 -10.21 -15.22 9.12
N ARG A 379 -10.56 -15.76 7.98
CA ARG A 379 -10.26 -17.13 7.57
C ARG A 379 -9.42 -17.20 6.30
N TYR A 380 -9.69 -16.32 5.33
CA TYR A 380 -9.06 -16.40 4.02
C TYR A 380 -8.10 -15.25 3.79
N GLY A 381 -6.84 -15.61 3.45
CA GLY A 381 -5.80 -14.68 3.03
C GLY A 381 -5.37 -14.95 1.58
N TYR A 382 -5.03 -13.91 0.86
CA TYR A 382 -4.59 -13.96 -0.53
C TYR A 382 -3.24 -13.26 -0.65
N LEU A 383 -2.26 -13.93 -1.25
CA LEU A 383 -0.90 -13.40 -1.39
C LEU A 383 -0.40 -13.68 -2.82
N ILE A 384 0.58 -12.91 -3.22
CA ILE A 384 1.38 -13.23 -4.41
C ILE A 384 2.69 -13.81 -3.93
N GLY A 385 3.08 -14.96 -4.48
CA GLY A 385 4.31 -15.66 -4.08
C GLY A 385 5.04 -16.32 -5.21
N GLY A 386 6.13 -16.99 -4.86
CA GLY A 386 6.90 -17.82 -5.77
C GLY A 386 6.31 -19.22 -5.91
N HIS A 387 6.63 -19.87 -7.03
CA HIS A 387 6.38 -21.30 -7.17
C HIS A 387 7.42 -22.09 -6.35
N GLU A 388 7.03 -23.19 -5.73
CA GLU A 388 7.90 -24.00 -4.84
C GLU A 388 9.25 -24.39 -5.44
N SER A 389 9.30 -24.63 -6.75
CA SER A 389 10.52 -25.04 -7.45
C SER A 389 11.53 -23.91 -7.65
N ASP A 390 11.10 -22.67 -7.63
CA ASP A 390 11.92 -21.50 -7.99
C ASP A 390 12.39 -20.69 -6.76
N SER A 391 11.78 -20.90 -5.60
CA SER A 391 12.04 -20.14 -4.37
C SER A 391 13.48 -20.27 -3.84
N ARG A 392 14.18 -21.36 -4.17
CA ARG A 392 15.56 -21.64 -3.72
C ARG A 392 16.63 -21.07 -4.64
N ALA A 393 16.29 -20.57 -5.80
CA ALA A 393 17.25 -20.18 -6.85
C ALA A 393 17.65 -18.69 -6.83
N GLY A 394 17.29 -17.93 -5.81
CA GLY A 394 17.65 -16.50 -5.68
C GLY A 394 16.98 -15.57 -6.71
N ALA A 395 16.13 -16.11 -7.59
CA ALA A 395 15.34 -15.33 -8.52
C ALA A 395 13.92 -15.21 -7.95
N MET A 396 13.59 -14.05 -7.46
CA MET A 396 12.29 -13.74 -6.87
C MET A 396 11.23 -13.65 -7.98
N ARG A 397 10.58 -14.78 -8.25
CA ARG A 397 9.43 -14.83 -9.14
C ARG A 397 8.16 -14.81 -8.29
N MET A 398 7.51 -13.69 -8.29
CA MET A 398 6.16 -13.54 -7.74
C MET A 398 5.16 -13.80 -8.86
N ASP A 399 4.93 -15.07 -9.19
CA ASP A 399 4.11 -15.50 -10.32
C ASP A 399 2.91 -16.37 -9.93
N THR A 400 2.71 -16.59 -8.63
CA THR A 400 1.72 -17.52 -8.10
C THR A 400 0.76 -16.81 -7.14
N LEU A 401 -0.54 -17.01 -7.36
CA LEU A 401 -1.57 -16.66 -6.39
C LEU A 401 -1.62 -17.75 -5.31
N ILE A 402 -1.47 -17.35 -4.06
CA ILE A 402 -1.60 -18.20 -2.87
C ILE A 402 -2.89 -17.83 -2.16
N CYS A 403 -3.80 -18.79 -2.01
CA CYS A 403 -5.05 -18.65 -1.27
C CYS A 403 -4.96 -19.47 0.00
N ARG A 404 -4.75 -18.82 1.13
CA ARG A 404 -4.59 -19.41 2.45
C ARG A 404 -5.92 -19.56 3.16
N ASP A 405 -6.28 -20.77 3.60
CA ASP A 405 -7.32 -21.01 4.60
C ASP A 405 -6.66 -21.17 5.97
N VAL A 406 -6.72 -20.13 6.79
CA VAL A 406 -6.08 -20.09 8.12
C VAL A 406 -6.69 -21.10 9.09
N ARG A 407 -7.98 -21.41 8.92
CA ARG A 407 -8.69 -22.37 9.78
C ARG A 407 -8.37 -23.82 9.41
N ALA A 408 -8.28 -24.11 8.12
CA ALA A 408 -7.94 -25.45 7.62
C ALA A 408 -6.43 -25.69 7.61
N ASP A 409 -5.62 -24.66 7.84
CA ASP A 409 -4.16 -24.70 7.75
C ASP A 409 -3.67 -25.25 6.41
N SER A 410 -4.23 -24.70 5.32
CA SER A 410 -3.97 -25.20 3.97
C SER A 410 -3.92 -24.08 2.95
N ASP A 411 -3.20 -24.31 1.86
CA ASP A 411 -3.07 -23.37 0.73
C ASP A 411 -3.56 -24.00 -0.56
N LEU A 412 -4.23 -23.18 -1.37
CA LEU A 412 -4.42 -23.43 -2.79
C LEU A 412 -3.51 -22.48 -3.56
N ARG A 413 -2.74 -23.01 -4.52
CA ARG A 413 -1.79 -22.22 -5.32
C ARG A 413 -2.14 -22.31 -6.78
N PHE A 414 -2.17 -21.16 -7.45
CA PHE A 414 -2.42 -21.08 -8.89
C PHE A 414 -1.34 -20.24 -9.56
N ARG A 415 -0.64 -20.82 -10.53
CA ARG A 415 0.39 -20.11 -11.30
C ARG A 415 -0.27 -19.18 -12.32
N LEU A 416 -0.03 -17.88 -12.15
CA LEU A 416 -0.66 -16.80 -12.91
C LEU A 416 0.01 -16.57 -14.27
N THR A 417 1.32 -16.79 -14.38
CA THR A 417 2.10 -16.61 -15.59
C THR A 417 3.32 -17.54 -15.63
N GLU A 418 3.67 -18.00 -16.84
CA GLU A 418 4.91 -18.75 -17.10
C GLU A 418 6.09 -17.84 -17.46
N SER A 419 5.81 -16.59 -17.79
CA SER A 419 6.83 -15.66 -18.27
C SER A 419 7.57 -15.00 -17.11
N LYS A 420 8.90 -15.20 -17.06
CA LYS A 420 9.76 -14.49 -16.10
C LYS A 420 9.87 -12.97 -16.32
N HIS A 421 9.27 -12.47 -17.39
CA HIS A 421 9.26 -11.04 -17.74
C HIS A 421 7.95 -10.36 -17.37
N ASP A 422 6.97 -11.12 -16.90
CA ASP A 422 5.72 -10.58 -16.44
C ASP A 422 5.85 -10.16 -14.98
N ALA A 423 5.17 -9.08 -14.61
CA ALA A 423 5.05 -8.65 -13.23
C ALA A 423 3.61 -8.83 -12.75
N VAL A 424 3.43 -9.69 -11.76
CA VAL A 424 2.17 -9.82 -11.03
C VAL A 424 2.13 -8.77 -9.96
N LEU A 425 0.99 -8.15 -9.79
CA LEU A 425 0.78 -7.04 -8.87
C LEU A 425 -0.29 -7.42 -7.84
N GLU A 426 -0.51 -6.57 -6.85
CA GLU A 426 -1.39 -6.85 -5.72
C GLU A 426 -2.82 -7.21 -6.15
N PRO A 427 -3.40 -8.32 -5.65
CA PRO A 427 -4.76 -8.71 -5.94
C PRO A 427 -5.77 -7.88 -5.13
N ALA A 428 -7.07 -8.00 -5.47
CA ALA A 428 -8.15 -7.56 -4.60
C ALA A 428 -9.26 -8.60 -4.55
N PHE A 429 -9.97 -8.67 -3.41
CA PHE A 429 -11.16 -9.48 -3.24
C PHE A 429 -12.40 -8.64 -3.62
N ILE A 430 -13.33 -9.28 -4.32
CA ILE A 430 -14.62 -8.73 -4.75
C ILE A 430 -15.70 -9.59 -4.14
N PRO A 431 -16.51 -9.11 -3.19
CA PRO A 431 -17.59 -9.92 -2.62
C PRO A 431 -18.67 -10.22 -3.67
N ARG A 432 -19.22 -11.44 -3.67
CA ARG A 432 -20.28 -11.84 -4.60
C ARG A 432 -21.54 -10.99 -4.43
N THR A 433 -21.92 -10.75 -3.18
CA THR A 433 -22.91 -9.73 -2.78
C THR A 433 -22.35 -8.89 -1.64
N PRO A 434 -22.88 -7.71 -1.35
CA PRO A 434 -22.39 -6.87 -0.23
C PRO A 434 -22.41 -7.60 1.12
N ASP A 435 -23.33 -8.55 1.32
CA ASP A 435 -23.54 -9.35 2.52
C ASP A 435 -23.05 -10.80 2.38
N ALA A 436 -22.31 -11.12 1.32
CA ALA A 436 -21.75 -12.46 1.12
C ALA A 436 -20.86 -12.88 2.29
N ALA A 437 -20.83 -14.20 2.58
CA ALA A 437 -19.91 -14.74 3.55
C ALA A 437 -18.45 -14.44 3.17
N GLU A 438 -17.55 -14.44 4.17
CA GLU A 438 -16.12 -14.30 3.92
C GLU A 438 -15.62 -15.31 2.91
N GLY A 439 -14.86 -14.85 1.92
CA GLY A 439 -14.29 -15.70 0.87
C GLY A 439 -15.29 -16.09 -0.23
N ASP A 440 -16.57 -15.74 -0.14
CA ASP A 440 -17.54 -15.94 -1.21
C ASP A 440 -17.54 -14.74 -2.16
N GLY A 441 -16.84 -14.87 -3.28
CA GLY A 441 -16.68 -13.78 -4.21
C GLY A 441 -15.74 -14.09 -5.38
N TYR A 442 -14.98 -13.08 -5.74
CA TYR A 442 -14.02 -13.14 -6.83
C TYR A 442 -12.68 -12.55 -6.40
N LEU A 443 -11.61 -12.99 -7.04
CA LEU A 443 -10.29 -12.36 -6.94
C LEU A 443 -9.93 -11.75 -8.28
N ILE A 444 -9.48 -10.50 -8.25
CA ILE A 444 -8.93 -9.83 -9.42
C ILE A 444 -7.43 -9.63 -9.25
N VAL A 445 -6.64 -10.13 -10.22
CA VAL A 445 -5.18 -10.10 -10.17
C VAL A 445 -4.64 -9.40 -11.42
N PRO A 446 -3.91 -8.27 -11.26
CA PRO A 446 -3.33 -7.57 -12.40
C PRO A 446 -1.95 -8.13 -12.75
N ILE A 447 -1.67 -8.23 -14.05
CA ILE A 447 -0.42 -8.73 -14.61
C ILE A 447 0.08 -7.78 -15.69
N SER A 448 1.29 -7.27 -15.55
CA SER A 448 1.93 -6.49 -16.59
C SER A 448 2.84 -7.37 -17.43
N LYS A 449 2.49 -7.54 -18.71
CA LYS A 449 3.18 -8.42 -19.69
C LYS A 449 4.13 -7.58 -20.55
N PHE A 450 5.35 -7.36 -20.05
CA PHE A 450 6.29 -6.43 -20.67
C PHE A 450 6.73 -6.83 -22.07
N ARG A 451 6.95 -8.10 -22.32
CA ARG A 451 7.36 -8.58 -23.65
C ARG A 451 6.30 -8.40 -24.70
N ASP A 452 5.05 -8.57 -24.29
CA ASP A 452 3.89 -8.49 -25.18
C ASP A 452 3.36 -7.06 -25.28
N HIS A 453 3.90 -6.14 -24.48
CA HIS A 453 3.41 -4.75 -24.32
C HIS A 453 1.93 -4.68 -23.93
N LEU A 454 1.45 -5.63 -23.14
CA LEU A 454 0.05 -5.77 -22.73
C LEU A 454 -0.08 -5.67 -21.20
N GLY A 455 -1.22 -5.19 -20.75
CA GLY A 455 -1.70 -5.37 -19.39
C GLY A 455 -2.83 -6.41 -19.37
N GLU A 456 -2.96 -7.17 -18.32
CA GLU A 456 -4.03 -8.14 -18.13
C GLU A 456 -4.53 -8.10 -16.70
N TYR A 457 -5.85 -8.20 -16.53
CA TYR A 457 -6.46 -8.51 -15.25
C TYR A 457 -7.09 -9.89 -15.35
N GLN A 458 -6.74 -10.79 -14.44
CA GLN A 458 -7.34 -12.12 -14.33
C GLN A 458 -8.39 -12.10 -13.22
N LEU A 459 -9.61 -12.50 -13.54
CA LEU A 459 -10.72 -12.61 -12.59
C LEU A 459 -10.98 -14.08 -12.29
N PHE A 460 -10.94 -14.46 -11.02
CA PHE A 460 -11.17 -15.81 -10.53
C PHE A 460 -12.45 -15.89 -9.71
N ASP A 461 -13.20 -16.97 -9.81
CA ASP A 461 -14.22 -17.32 -8.84
C ASP A 461 -13.55 -18.03 -7.64
N THR A 462 -13.79 -17.54 -6.42
CA THR A 462 -13.17 -18.11 -5.21
C THR A 462 -13.63 -19.52 -4.90
N HIS A 463 -14.76 -19.95 -5.45
CA HIS A 463 -15.23 -21.32 -5.30
C HIS A 463 -14.44 -22.34 -6.13
N ASP A 464 -13.73 -21.90 -7.17
CA ASP A 464 -13.01 -22.81 -8.07
C ASP A 464 -11.75 -22.18 -8.70
N ILE A 465 -10.88 -21.64 -7.86
CA ILE A 465 -9.63 -21.00 -8.30
C ILE A 465 -8.74 -21.97 -9.09
N ALA A 466 -8.80 -23.27 -8.79
CA ALA A 466 -7.99 -24.28 -9.46
C ALA A 466 -8.29 -24.43 -10.96
N GLN A 467 -9.49 -24.07 -11.41
CA GLN A 467 -9.85 -24.05 -12.84
C GLN A 467 -9.23 -22.87 -13.61
N GLY A 468 -8.66 -21.91 -12.88
CA GLY A 468 -8.10 -20.71 -13.48
C GLY A 468 -9.11 -19.55 -13.60
N PRO A 469 -8.71 -18.46 -14.27
CA PRO A 469 -9.54 -17.27 -14.35
C PRO A 469 -10.78 -17.49 -15.22
N ILE A 470 -11.93 -17.06 -14.71
CA ILE A 470 -13.22 -17.05 -15.43
C ILE A 470 -13.25 -15.95 -16.50
N ALA A 471 -12.47 -14.90 -16.31
CA ALA A 471 -12.28 -13.84 -17.31
C ALA A 471 -10.84 -13.32 -17.31
N ARG A 472 -10.38 -12.93 -18.49
CA ARG A 472 -9.15 -12.16 -18.70
C ARG A 472 -9.50 -10.86 -19.39
N ILE A 473 -9.13 -9.73 -18.80
CA ILE A 473 -9.41 -8.40 -19.30
C ILE A 473 -8.09 -7.81 -19.79
N GLU A 474 -7.96 -7.60 -21.09
CA GLU A 474 -6.73 -7.15 -21.72
C GLU A 474 -6.71 -5.64 -21.96
N LEU A 475 -5.54 -5.03 -21.69
CA LEU A 475 -5.22 -3.65 -22.03
C LEU A 475 -4.24 -3.63 -23.20
N PRO A 476 -4.36 -2.66 -24.14
CA PRO A 476 -3.49 -2.58 -25.32
C PRO A 476 -2.09 -1.99 -25.02
N PHE A 477 -1.68 -1.95 -23.75
CA PHE A 477 -0.39 -1.46 -23.27
C PHE A 477 -0.05 -2.12 -21.94
N HIS A 478 1.25 -2.18 -21.61
CA HIS A 478 1.69 -2.67 -20.31
C HIS A 478 1.28 -1.74 -19.17
N MET A 479 1.07 -2.27 -17.98
CA MET A 479 0.81 -1.49 -16.78
C MET A 479 2.12 -1.15 -16.09
N GLY A 480 2.23 0.08 -15.55
CA GLY A 480 3.30 0.45 -14.64
C GLY A 480 3.17 -0.25 -13.28
N TRP A 481 4.25 -0.21 -12.51
CA TRP A 481 4.23 -0.72 -11.14
C TRP A 481 3.24 0.07 -10.29
N THR A 482 2.35 -0.64 -9.64
CA THR A 482 1.40 -0.10 -8.68
C THR A 482 1.41 -1.02 -7.47
N PRO A 483 2.06 -0.62 -6.37
CA PRO A 483 2.22 -1.48 -5.20
C PRO A 483 0.88 -1.90 -4.62
N HIS A 484 -0.06 -0.98 -4.46
CA HIS A 484 -1.29 -1.24 -3.73
C HIS A 484 -2.54 -0.81 -4.48
N GLY A 485 -3.65 -1.47 -4.12
CA GLY A 485 -4.96 -1.12 -4.64
C GLY A 485 -6.09 -1.81 -3.89
N HIS A 486 -7.31 -1.30 -4.08
CA HIS A 486 -8.51 -1.73 -3.37
C HIS A 486 -9.71 -1.79 -4.28
N TRP A 487 -10.66 -2.68 -3.93
CA TRP A 487 -11.95 -2.74 -4.58
C TRP A 487 -12.94 -1.76 -3.91
N MET A 488 -13.66 -1.01 -4.71
CA MET A 488 -14.80 -0.18 -4.29
C MET A 488 -16.07 -0.79 -4.86
N ASP A 489 -16.93 -1.30 -3.99
CA ASP A 489 -18.19 -1.88 -4.37
C ASP A 489 -19.25 -0.79 -4.58
N PHE A 490 -19.64 -0.54 -5.82
CA PHE A 490 -20.62 0.49 -6.13
C PHE A 490 -22.04 0.16 -5.67
N ARG A 491 -22.30 -1.09 -5.25
CA ARG A 491 -23.58 -1.49 -4.66
C ARG A 491 -23.77 -0.93 -3.25
N THR A 492 -22.67 -0.55 -2.58
CA THR A 492 -22.66 -0.01 -1.21
C THR A 492 -22.51 1.51 -1.14
N VAL A 493 -22.42 2.19 -2.27
CA VAL A 493 -22.19 3.64 -2.35
C VAL A 493 -23.40 4.34 -2.93
N ASP A 494 -24.11 5.13 -2.11
CA ASP A 494 -25.40 5.75 -2.47
C ASP A 494 -25.28 6.80 -3.59
N SER A 495 -24.15 7.50 -3.70
CA SER A 495 -23.95 8.60 -4.65
C SER A 495 -23.56 8.17 -6.06
N ILE A 496 -23.16 6.91 -6.26
CA ILE A 496 -22.78 6.39 -7.57
C ILE A 496 -24.02 5.86 -8.28
N SER A 497 -24.61 6.70 -9.12
CA SER A 497 -25.79 6.34 -9.92
C SER A 497 -25.40 5.46 -11.12
N ARG A 498 -26.04 4.30 -11.27
CA ARG A 498 -25.89 3.40 -12.43
C ARG A 498 -26.23 4.04 -13.79
N SER A 499 -26.86 5.22 -13.78
CA SER A 499 -27.28 5.94 -14.99
C SER A 499 -26.28 6.95 -15.52
N THR A 500 -25.14 7.18 -14.85
CA THR A 500 -24.23 8.31 -15.15
C THR A 500 -22.89 7.91 -15.76
N LEU A 501 -22.76 6.73 -16.34
CA LEU A 501 -21.60 6.40 -17.20
C LEU A 501 -21.73 7.05 -18.60
N THR A 502 -22.27 8.26 -18.69
CA THR A 502 -22.07 9.12 -19.85
C THR A 502 -20.70 9.76 -19.72
N LEU A 503 -19.78 9.29 -20.54
CA LEU A 503 -18.46 9.89 -20.69
C LEU A 503 -18.62 11.39 -20.94
N PRO A 504 -17.95 12.29 -20.18
CA PRO A 504 -17.74 13.63 -20.68
C PRO A 504 -16.95 13.48 -21.98
N VAL A 505 -17.57 13.92 -23.05
CA VAL A 505 -16.87 14.17 -24.32
C VAL A 505 -16.15 15.48 -24.11
N ASP A 506 -14.81 15.37 -23.70
CA ASP A 506 -13.77 16.34 -24.07
C ASP A 506 -12.41 15.91 -23.47
#